data_e2cba2e5e2a10f248ab0c2ce7976fa53
#
_entry.id   e2cba2e5e2a10f248ab0c2ce7976fa53
#
_cell.length_a   1.000
_cell.length_b   1.000
_cell.length_c   1.000
_cell.angle_alpha   90.00
_cell.angle_beta   90.00
_cell.angle_gamma   90.00
#
_symmetry.space_group_name_H-M   'P 1'
#
loop_
_entity.id
_entity.type
_entity.pdbx_description
1 polymer ?
#
loop_
_entity_poly.entity_id
_entity_poly.type
_entity_poly.pdbx_seq_one_letter_code
_entity_poly.pdbx_strand_id
1 'polypeptide(L)'
;MGVEDNILSLIGGTPLIRLKKVVKGFNGNFFTKFEAFNPGHSNKDRIALHIIKEAENKGILKPGDTIIETTSGNTGFSLAMVSLIKGYDCILAVSSKSSKDKINMLNAMGAKVYVCPANVSAEDSRSYYQVAKNLHDEIKGSVYINQYFNELNIEAHYKTTGPEIWDQTDGKITHLVACSGTGGTISGCAKFLKEQNPDIEIIGVDAYGSVLKKYHETRELDTDEIYPYRIEGLGKNLIPSATDFDAIDLFVKVTDEDSAHTAREVTRKEGLFVGYTSGAAMQAVKQLNQSGMFKDDDCVVVVFPDHGSRYMTKIYSDDWMNDQGFFDSDNHKGAHKIEYI
;
A
#
# COMPACT_ATOMS: atom_id res chain seq x y z
N MET A 1 14.83 -22.50 14.37
CA MET A 1 14.79 -21.03 14.27
C MET A 1 16.20 -20.54 14.66
N GLY A 2 16.86 -19.82 13.79
CA GLY A 2 18.16 -19.20 14.08
C GLY A 2 17.98 -17.82 14.73
N VAL A 3 19.06 -17.26 15.21
CA VAL A 3 19.10 -15.85 15.62
C VAL A 3 19.29 -15.03 14.35
N GLU A 4 18.45 -14.01 14.16
CA GLU A 4 18.55 -13.11 13.03
C GLU A 4 19.55 -11.98 13.33
N ASP A 5 20.31 -11.55 12.32
CA ASP A 5 21.33 -10.51 12.50
C ASP A 5 20.71 -9.15 12.83
N ASN A 6 19.62 -8.82 12.19
CA ASN A 6 18.86 -7.58 12.43
C ASN A 6 17.44 -7.68 11.88
N ILE A 7 16.65 -6.65 12.11
CA ILE A 7 15.23 -6.62 11.75
C ILE A 7 14.98 -6.71 10.23
N LEU A 8 15.94 -6.35 9.38
CA LEU A 8 15.79 -6.36 7.93
C LEU A 8 15.72 -7.78 7.34
N SER A 9 16.26 -8.79 8.04
CA SER A 9 16.16 -10.19 7.63
C SER A 9 14.72 -10.74 7.73
N LEU A 10 13.85 -10.07 8.48
CA LEU A 10 12.45 -10.43 8.63
C LEU A 10 11.52 -9.80 7.58
N ILE A 11 12.07 -9.01 6.65
CA ILE A 11 11.28 -8.40 5.57
C ILE A 11 10.97 -9.47 4.51
N GLY A 12 9.70 -9.61 4.18
CA GLY A 12 9.21 -10.66 3.28
C GLY A 12 8.82 -11.94 4.01
N GLY A 13 8.60 -13.02 3.27
CA GLY A 13 8.14 -14.29 3.83
C GLY A 13 6.80 -14.17 4.59
N THR A 14 6.00 -13.17 4.27
CA THR A 14 4.73 -12.90 4.96
C THR A 14 3.72 -14.02 4.74
N PRO A 15 2.82 -14.29 5.71
CA PRO A 15 1.90 -15.40 5.61
C PRO A 15 0.81 -15.20 4.55
N LEU A 16 0.39 -16.31 3.96
CA LEU A 16 -0.86 -16.44 3.23
C LEU A 16 -1.92 -17.03 4.18
N ILE A 17 -2.99 -16.28 4.45
CA ILE A 17 -4.01 -16.64 5.45
C ILE A 17 -5.34 -16.90 4.76
N ARG A 18 -5.98 -18.05 5.03
CA ARG A 18 -7.32 -18.36 4.51
C ARG A 18 -8.37 -17.48 5.18
N LEU A 19 -9.17 -16.77 4.38
CA LEU A 19 -10.36 -16.05 4.81
C LEU A 19 -11.55 -17.02 4.91
N LYS A 20 -12.39 -16.86 5.91
CA LYS A 20 -13.51 -17.78 6.15
C LYS A 20 -14.83 -17.07 6.43
N LYS A 21 -14.83 -16.11 7.36
CA LYS A 21 -16.07 -15.50 7.86
C LYS A 21 -16.52 -14.32 7.01
N VAL A 22 -15.59 -13.51 6.51
CA VAL A 22 -15.89 -12.34 5.67
C VAL A 22 -16.36 -12.75 4.28
N VAL A 23 -15.96 -13.94 3.83
CA VAL A 23 -16.30 -14.53 2.52
C VAL A 23 -17.34 -15.66 2.63
N LYS A 24 -18.05 -15.75 3.75
CA LYS A 24 -19.05 -16.80 3.94
C LYS A 24 -20.17 -16.69 2.88
N GLY A 25 -20.35 -17.75 2.09
CA GLY A 25 -21.32 -17.82 1.01
C GLY A 25 -20.82 -17.30 -0.34
N PHE A 26 -19.54 -16.98 -0.45
CA PHE A 26 -18.90 -16.68 -1.74
C PHE A 26 -18.47 -17.98 -2.42
N ASN A 27 -18.48 -18.00 -3.75
CA ASN A 27 -17.89 -19.06 -4.52
C ASN A 27 -16.37 -18.87 -4.58
N GLY A 28 -15.61 -19.96 -4.41
CA GLY A 28 -14.16 -19.96 -4.47
C GLY A 28 -13.45 -20.07 -3.10
N ASN A 29 -12.15 -20.13 -3.16
CA ASN A 29 -11.25 -20.20 -2.01
C ASN A 29 -10.48 -18.90 -1.89
N PHE A 30 -10.67 -18.17 -0.78
CA PHE A 30 -10.11 -16.85 -0.59
C PHE A 30 -8.98 -16.86 0.43
N PHE A 31 -7.89 -16.21 0.08
CA PHE A 31 -6.71 -16.05 0.92
C PHE A 31 -6.27 -14.59 0.92
N THR A 32 -5.63 -14.16 2.00
CA THR A 32 -4.94 -12.87 2.01
C THR A 32 -3.44 -13.03 2.14
N LYS A 33 -2.68 -12.33 1.29
CA LYS A 33 -1.26 -12.08 1.49
C LYS A 33 -1.13 -10.94 2.50
N PHE A 34 -0.80 -11.30 3.76
CA PHE A 34 -0.90 -10.38 4.89
C PHE A 34 0.41 -9.65 5.14
N GLU A 35 0.61 -8.54 4.46
CA GLU A 35 1.84 -7.75 4.45
C GLU A 35 2.11 -6.96 5.75
N ALA A 36 1.13 -6.89 6.65
CA ALA A 36 1.32 -6.30 7.97
C ALA A 36 2.31 -7.08 8.87
N PHE A 37 2.71 -8.30 8.48
CA PHE A 37 3.74 -9.08 9.17
C PHE A 37 5.16 -8.65 8.83
N ASN A 38 5.37 -7.80 7.84
CA ASN A 38 6.66 -7.14 7.70
C ASN A 38 6.97 -6.32 8.97
N PRO A 39 8.24 -6.18 9.38
CA PRO A 39 8.62 -5.49 10.62
C PRO A 39 8.18 -4.01 10.68
N GLY A 40 8.10 -3.32 9.54
CA GLY A 40 7.53 -1.98 9.42
C GLY A 40 6.00 -1.97 9.25
N HIS A 41 5.34 -3.11 9.43
CA HIS A 41 3.89 -3.30 9.35
C HIS A 41 3.27 -2.98 7.99
N SER A 42 4.04 -3.08 6.90
CA SER A 42 3.49 -2.89 5.55
C SER A 42 4.35 -3.51 4.44
N ASN A 43 3.74 -3.63 3.25
CA ASN A 43 4.42 -4.07 2.03
C ASN A 43 5.55 -3.12 1.57
N LYS A 44 5.63 -1.91 2.13
CA LYS A 44 6.64 -0.92 1.76
C LYS A 44 8.03 -1.25 2.27
N ASP A 45 8.16 -2.13 3.25
CA ASP A 45 9.45 -2.63 3.72
C ASP A 45 10.21 -3.31 2.58
N ARG A 46 9.50 -4.05 1.74
CA ARG A 46 10.08 -4.76 0.58
C ARG A 46 10.71 -3.80 -0.41
N ILE A 47 9.99 -2.74 -0.80
CA ILE A 47 10.51 -1.76 -1.77
C ILE A 47 11.64 -0.93 -1.17
N ALA A 48 11.54 -0.53 0.10
CA ALA A 48 12.59 0.23 0.76
C ALA A 48 13.90 -0.58 0.81
N LEU A 49 13.84 -1.83 1.24
CA LEU A 49 15.01 -2.70 1.30
C LEU A 49 15.60 -2.97 -0.08
N HIS A 50 14.74 -3.27 -1.07
CA HIS A 50 15.19 -3.62 -2.42
C HIS A 50 15.85 -2.45 -3.12
N ILE A 51 15.22 -1.27 -3.13
CA ILE A 51 15.76 -0.07 -3.79
C ILE A 51 17.11 0.33 -3.18
N ILE A 52 17.22 0.29 -1.85
CA ILE A 52 18.47 0.61 -1.15
C ILE A 52 19.57 -0.41 -1.49
N LYS A 53 19.27 -1.71 -1.46
CA LYS A 53 20.23 -2.76 -1.85
C LYS A 53 20.70 -2.60 -3.30
N GLU A 54 19.80 -2.30 -4.22
CA GLU A 54 20.17 -2.10 -5.63
C GLU A 54 21.03 -0.83 -5.83
N ALA A 55 20.76 0.23 -5.06
CA ALA A 55 21.59 1.43 -5.09
C ALA A 55 23.00 1.16 -4.53
N GLU A 56 23.11 0.34 -3.48
CA GLU A 56 24.41 -0.14 -2.95
C GLU A 56 25.17 -0.99 -3.99
N ASN A 57 24.49 -1.99 -4.56
CA ASN A 57 25.08 -2.90 -5.55
C ASN A 57 25.62 -2.16 -6.79
N LYS A 58 24.95 -1.08 -7.18
CA LYS A 58 25.35 -0.22 -8.30
C LYS A 58 26.40 0.83 -7.91
N GLY A 59 26.80 0.90 -6.64
CA GLY A 59 27.73 1.91 -6.12
C GLY A 59 27.20 3.35 -6.14
N ILE A 60 25.87 3.51 -6.31
CA ILE A 60 25.17 4.80 -6.27
C ILE A 60 25.06 5.30 -4.83
N LEU A 61 24.77 4.38 -3.89
CA LEU A 61 24.65 4.65 -2.46
C LEU A 61 25.88 4.08 -1.72
N LYS A 62 26.53 4.91 -0.90
CA LYS A 62 27.74 4.56 -0.13
C LYS A 62 27.50 4.82 1.35
N PRO A 63 28.26 4.16 2.26
CA PRO A 63 28.15 4.42 3.70
C PRO A 63 28.22 5.91 4.04
N GLY A 64 27.25 6.41 4.82
CA GLY A 64 27.15 7.81 5.20
C GLY A 64 26.39 8.72 4.21
N ASP A 65 25.94 8.17 3.08
CA ASP A 65 25.07 8.90 2.14
C ASP A 65 23.66 9.10 2.70
N THR A 66 22.86 9.94 2.03
CA THR A 66 21.53 10.35 2.47
C THR A 66 20.43 9.79 1.55
N ILE A 67 19.40 9.22 2.13
CA ILE A 67 18.20 8.78 1.44
C ILE A 67 17.10 9.84 1.56
N ILE A 68 16.50 10.23 0.46
CA ILE A 68 15.47 11.28 0.41
C ILE A 68 14.20 10.72 -0.24
N GLU A 69 13.02 11.06 0.34
CA GLU A 69 11.71 10.71 -0.23
C GLU A 69 10.62 11.70 0.20
N THR A 70 9.53 11.75 -0.58
CA THR A 70 8.33 12.57 -0.33
C THR A 70 7.19 11.72 0.17
N THR A 71 7.17 11.39 1.46
CA THR A 71 6.14 10.54 2.04
C THR A 71 6.04 10.65 3.55
N SER A 72 4.82 10.71 4.07
CA SER A 72 4.53 10.58 5.51
C SER A 72 3.93 9.23 5.90
N GLY A 73 3.77 8.34 4.92
CA GLY A 73 3.11 7.04 5.09
C GLY A 73 4.07 5.88 5.33
N ASN A 74 3.60 4.70 4.92
CA ASN A 74 4.31 3.44 5.09
C ASN A 74 5.73 3.46 4.49
N THR A 75 5.89 4.05 3.30
CA THR A 75 7.20 4.14 2.64
C THR A 75 8.21 4.93 3.47
N GLY A 76 7.79 6.05 4.07
CA GLY A 76 8.66 6.87 4.92
C GLY A 76 9.16 6.08 6.14
N PHE A 77 8.27 5.34 6.80
CA PHE A 77 8.64 4.49 7.92
C PHE A 77 9.64 3.41 7.50
N SER A 78 9.35 2.72 6.40
CA SER A 78 10.20 1.64 5.90
C SER A 78 11.59 2.16 5.49
N LEU A 79 11.66 3.31 4.81
CA LEU A 79 12.94 3.94 4.45
C LEU A 79 13.72 4.36 5.70
N ALA A 80 13.07 4.99 6.68
CA ALA A 80 13.73 5.35 7.93
C ALA A 80 14.30 4.13 8.66
N MET A 81 13.52 3.02 8.74
CA MET A 81 13.97 1.77 9.35
C MET A 81 15.18 1.17 8.62
N VAL A 82 15.12 1.06 7.30
CA VAL A 82 16.23 0.50 6.51
C VAL A 82 17.46 1.38 6.59
N SER A 83 17.30 2.71 6.48
CA SER A 83 18.40 3.68 6.61
C SER A 83 19.11 3.58 7.95
N LEU A 84 18.33 3.56 9.04
CA LEU A 84 18.87 3.46 10.41
C LEU A 84 19.75 2.22 10.57
N ILE A 85 19.27 1.05 10.13
CA ILE A 85 20.01 -0.22 10.29
C ILE A 85 21.25 -0.26 9.39
N LYS A 86 21.20 0.36 8.21
CA LYS A 86 22.31 0.37 7.25
C LYS A 86 23.28 1.53 7.43
N GLY A 87 23.00 2.46 8.35
CA GLY A 87 23.87 3.60 8.67
C GLY A 87 23.80 4.73 7.64
N TYR A 88 22.63 4.96 7.03
CA TYR A 88 22.35 6.08 6.15
C TYR A 88 21.55 7.17 6.86
N ASP A 89 21.77 8.42 6.48
CA ASP A 89 20.85 9.48 6.85
C ASP A 89 19.52 9.33 6.05
N CYS A 90 18.40 9.68 6.69
CA CYS A 90 17.09 9.65 6.04
C CYS A 90 16.42 11.02 6.16
N ILE A 91 16.03 11.59 5.03
CA ILE A 91 15.29 12.85 4.95
C ILE A 91 13.93 12.62 4.29
N LEU A 92 12.87 13.04 4.97
CA LEU A 92 11.51 12.89 4.48
C LEU A 92 10.83 14.26 4.41
N ALA A 93 10.42 14.66 3.19
CA ALA A 93 9.58 15.83 2.99
C ALA A 93 8.11 15.43 3.01
N VAL A 94 7.33 16.02 3.92
CA VAL A 94 5.94 15.63 4.16
C VAL A 94 5.00 16.84 4.07
N SER A 95 3.75 16.59 3.70
CA SER A 95 2.71 17.62 3.71
C SER A 95 2.30 18.00 5.13
N SER A 96 2.00 19.26 5.39
CA SER A 96 1.41 19.73 6.66
C SER A 96 0.02 19.15 6.98
N LYS A 97 -0.60 18.45 6.03
CA LYS A 97 -1.81 17.63 6.26
C LYS A 97 -1.52 16.29 6.95
N SER A 98 -0.25 15.90 7.04
CA SER A 98 0.13 14.69 7.75
C SER A 98 -0.16 14.81 9.25
N SER A 99 -0.68 13.75 9.87
CA SER A 99 -0.96 13.79 11.31
C SER A 99 0.33 13.91 12.11
N LYS A 100 0.24 14.54 13.29
CA LYS A 100 1.38 14.66 14.21
C LYS A 100 1.98 13.29 14.57
N ASP A 101 1.13 12.27 14.75
CA ASP A 101 1.57 10.92 15.09
C ASP A 101 2.45 10.32 13.99
N LYS A 102 2.09 10.51 12.71
CA LYS A 102 2.92 10.08 11.59
C LYS A 102 4.28 10.78 11.58
N ILE A 103 4.29 12.11 11.76
CA ILE A 103 5.52 12.89 11.81
C ILE A 103 6.40 12.45 13.00
N ASN A 104 5.81 12.29 14.17
CA ASN A 104 6.52 11.84 15.38
C ASN A 104 7.09 10.42 15.20
N MET A 105 6.35 9.52 14.56
CA MET A 105 6.81 8.16 14.26
C MET A 105 8.04 8.17 13.35
N LEU A 106 8.05 8.98 12.30
CA LEU A 106 9.20 9.10 11.40
C LEU A 106 10.42 9.68 12.12
N ASN A 107 10.21 10.71 12.93
CA ASN A 107 11.27 11.31 13.74
C ASN A 107 11.83 10.33 14.78
N ALA A 108 10.98 9.55 15.45
CA ALA A 108 11.39 8.51 16.39
C ALA A 108 12.23 7.40 15.72
N MET A 109 12.02 7.16 14.43
CA MET A 109 12.83 6.27 13.61
C MET A 109 14.13 6.91 13.07
N GLY A 110 14.47 8.11 13.55
CA GLY A 110 15.72 8.80 13.20
C GLY A 110 15.68 9.58 11.89
N ALA A 111 14.54 9.67 11.19
CA ALA A 111 14.43 10.46 9.98
C ALA A 111 14.38 11.96 10.29
N LYS A 112 15.09 12.78 9.51
CA LYS A 112 14.92 14.23 9.50
C LYS A 112 13.70 14.58 8.67
N VAL A 113 12.68 15.16 9.30
CA VAL A 113 11.38 15.42 8.66
C VAL A 113 11.23 16.91 8.35
N TYR A 114 10.97 17.24 7.08
CA TYR A 114 10.60 18.58 6.63
C TYR A 114 9.10 18.65 6.39
N VAL A 115 8.40 19.49 7.17
CA VAL A 115 6.95 19.67 7.02
C VAL A 115 6.69 20.87 6.10
N CYS A 116 6.13 20.60 4.93
CA CYS A 116 5.90 21.55 3.86
C CYS A 116 4.44 21.98 3.78
N PRO A 117 4.12 23.22 3.36
CA PRO A 117 2.74 23.68 3.23
C PRO A 117 1.95 22.81 2.24
N ALA A 118 0.70 22.50 2.61
CA ALA A 118 -0.17 21.64 1.80
C ALA A 118 -1.00 22.40 0.74
N ASN A 119 -1.07 23.72 0.87
CA ASN A 119 -1.90 24.61 0.04
C ASN A 119 -1.10 25.37 -1.04
N VAL A 120 -0.06 24.74 -1.52
CA VAL A 120 0.79 25.28 -2.62
C VAL A 120 0.77 24.31 -3.81
N SER A 121 1.05 24.81 -5.02
CA SER A 121 1.18 23.96 -6.19
C SER A 121 2.41 23.05 -6.11
N ALA A 122 2.47 22.02 -6.93
CA ALA A 122 3.61 21.10 -6.96
C ALA A 122 4.92 21.79 -7.39
N GLU A 123 4.80 22.87 -8.17
CA GLU A 123 5.91 23.67 -8.71
C GLU A 123 6.40 24.75 -7.73
N ASP A 124 5.63 25.06 -6.66
CA ASP A 124 6.05 26.02 -5.64
C ASP A 124 7.29 25.48 -4.92
N SER A 125 8.31 26.33 -4.75
CA SER A 125 9.58 25.96 -4.10
C SER A 125 9.42 25.42 -2.67
N ARG A 126 8.29 25.70 -2.02
CA ARG A 126 7.94 25.22 -0.67
C ARG A 126 7.16 23.91 -0.69
N SER A 127 6.74 23.42 -1.87
CA SER A 127 6.06 22.12 -1.95
C SER A 127 6.99 20.99 -1.49
N TYR A 128 6.46 19.95 -0.90
CA TYR A 128 7.27 18.82 -0.44
C TYR A 128 8.01 18.13 -1.60
N TYR A 129 7.51 18.22 -2.83
CA TYR A 129 8.20 17.74 -4.02
C TYR A 129 9.46 18.56 -4.34
N GLN A 130 9.32 19.89 -4.37
CA GLN A 130 10.45 20.78 -4.67
C GLN A 130 11.48 20.79 -3.54
N VAL A 131 11.02 20.76 -2.28
CA VAL A 131 11.92 20.67 -1.12
C VAL A 131 12.76 19.39 -1.19
N ALA A 132 12.16 18.22 -1.46
CA ALA A 132 12.92 16.98 -1.59
C ALA A 132 13.90 17.02 -2.78
N LYS A 133 13.49 17.57 -3.91
CA LYS A 133 14.34 17.71 -5.08
C LYS A 133 15.52 18.64 -4.82
N ASN A 134 15.27 19.82 -4.24
CA ASN A 134 16.32 20.79 -3.90
C ASN A 134 17.34 20.18 -2.92
N LEU A 135 16.85 19.47 -1.89
CA LEU A 135 17.72 18.78 -0.93
C LEU A 135 18.57 17.69 -1.62
N HIS A 136 18.01 16.99 -2.59
CA HIS A 136 18.76 16.02 -3.38
C HIS A 136 19.84 16.70 -4.23
N ASP A 137 19.53 17.83 -4.85
CA ASP A 137 20.48 18.59 -5.68
C ASP A 137 21.63 19.22 -4.83
N GLU A 138 21.35 19.60 -3.59
CA GLU A 138 22.30 20.24 -2.67
C GLU A 138 23.17 19.23 -1.91
N ILE A 139 22.64 18.08 -1.53
CA ILE A 139 23.33 17.08 -0.72
C ILE A 139 24.07 16.09 -1.61
N LYS A 140 25.41 16.23 -1.67
CA LYS A 140 26.26 15.26 -2.36
C LYS A 140 26.14 13.88 -1.70
N GLY A 141 26.06 12.84 -2.52
CA GLY A 141 25.87 11.47 -2.02
C GLY A 141 24.45 11.22 -1.50
N SER A 142 23.45 11.91 -2.03
CA SER A 142 22.04 11.60 -1.74
C SER A 142 21.41 10.77 -2.85
N VAL A 143 20.41 9.96 -2.48
CA VAL A 143 19.57 9.18 -3.39
C VAL A 143 18.11 9.55 -3.17
N TYR A 144 17.46 10.07 -4.21
CA TYR A 144 16.01 10.30 -4.21
C TYR A 144 15.29 9.05 -4.69
N ILE A 145 14.49 8.43 -3.84
CA ILE A 145 13.85 7.12 -4.08
C ILE A 145 12.82 7.19 -5.19
N ASN A 146 11.98 8.23 -5.18
CA ASN A 146 10.96 8.49 -6.22
C ASN A 146 10.07 7.27 -6.52
N GLN A 147 9.38 6.76 -5.52
CA GLN A 147 8.64 5.49 -5.54
C GLN A 147 7.59 5.36 -6.66
N TYR A 148 7.09 6.47 -7.21
CA TYR A 148 6.08 6.48 -8.28
C TYR A 148 6.65 6.23 -9.67
N PHE A 149 7.94 6.56 -9.86
CA PHE A 149 8.62 6.50 -11.15
C PHE A 149 9.89 5.64 -11.11
N ASN A 150 9.99 4.76 -10.12
CA ASN A 150 11.13 3.88 -9.92
C ASN A 150 10.74 2.44 -10.23
N GLU A 151 11.29 1.87 -11.29
CA GLU A 151 11.05 0.49 -11.71
C GLU A 151 11.47 -0.56 -10.69
N LEU A 152 12.41 -0.22 -9.80
CA LEU A 152 12.81 -1.10 -8.69
C LEU A 152 11.65 -1.35 -7.70
N ASN A 153 10.60 -0.53 -7.72
CA ASN A 153 9.38 -0.78 -6.98
C ASN A 153 8.63 -2.01 -7.54
N ILE A 154 8.55 -2.15 -8.86
CA ILE A 154 8.00 -3.33 -9.53
C ILE A 154 8.89 -4.54 -9.26
N GLU A 155 10.20 -4.37 -9.45
CA GLU A 155 11.18 -5.44 -9.31
C GLU A 155 11.19 -6.04 -7.90
N ALA A 156 11.01 -5.23 -6.86
CA ALA A 156 10.91 -5.70 -5.48
C ALA A 156 9.81 -6.76 -5.30
N HIS A 157 8.63 -6.50 -5.83
CA HIS A 157 7.49 -7.41 -5.73
C HIS A 157 7.56 -8.58 -6.72
N TYR A 158 8.17 -8.37 -7.90
CA TYR A 158 8.47 -9.43 -8.84
C TYR A 158 9.43 -10.47 -8.24
N LYS A 159 10.46 -10.02 -7.52
CA LYS A 159 11.46 -10.90 -6.90
C LYS A 159 11.02 -11.52 -5.57
N THR A 160 9.99 -10.98 -4.93
CA THR A 160 9.60 -11.42 -3.58
C THR A 160 8.13 -11.80 -3.45
N THR A 161 7.21 -10.86 -3.53
CA THR A 161 5.77 -11.07 -3.24
C THR A 161 5.12 -12.02 -4.24
N GLY A 162 5.41 -11.87 -5.53
CA GLY A 162 4.90 -12.75 -6.59
C GLY A 162 5.32 -14.21 -6.38
N PRO A 163 6.62 -14.53 -6.25
CA PRO A 163 7.11 -15.87 -5.93
C PRO A 163 6.50 -16.45 -4.65
N GLU A 164 6.44 -15.66 -3.57
CA GLU A 164 5.85 -16.13 -2.31
C GLU A 164 4.37 -16.52 -2.48
N ILE A 165 3.57 -15.75 -3.22
CA ILE A 165 2.16 -16.07 -3.49
C ILE A 165 2.06 -17.36 -4.30
N TRP A 166 2.87 -17.49 -5.34
CA TRP A 166 2.90 -18.70 -6.18
C TRP A 166 3.20 -19.96 -5.38
N ASP A 167 4.28 -19.93 -4.59
CA ASP A 167 4.70 -21.06 -3.78
C ASP A 167 3.68 -21.39 -2.67
N GLN A 168 3.11 -20.37 -2.00
CA GLN A 168 2.15 -20.55 -0.92
C GLN A 168 0.77 -21.05 -1.40
N THR A 169 0.48 -20.91 -2.69
CA THR A 169 -0.74 -21.47 -3.33
C THR A 169 -0.48 -22.78 -4.03
N ASP A 170 0.73 -23.36 -3.97
CA ASP A 170 1.17 -24.50 -4.78
C ASP A 170 0.88 -24.29 -6.29
N GLY A 171 1.03 -23.06 -6.77
CA GLY A 171 0.76 -22.67 -8.14
C GLY A 171 -0.73 -22.70 -8.55
N LYS A 172 -1.65 -22.78 -7.59
CA LYS A 172 -3.10 -22.88 -7.86
C LYS A 172 -3.84 -21.55 -7.90
N ILE A 173 -3.14 -20.44 -7.73
CA ILE A 173 -3.77 -19.11 -7.79
C ILE A 173 -4.43 -18.90 -9.16
N THR A 174 -5.69 -18.43 -9.14
CA THR A 174 -6.46 -18.07 -10.34
C THR A 174 -6.67 -16.56 -10.44
N HIS A 175 -6.77 -15.86 -9.31
CA HIS A 175 -7.05 -14.43 -9.26
C HIS A 175 -6.16 -13.75 -8.23
N LEU A 176 -5.53 -12.62 -8.60
CA LEU A 176 -4.87 -11.71 -7.69
C LEU A 176 -5.66 -10.41 -7.58
N VAL A 177 -6.02 -10.00 -6.36
CA VAL A 177 -6.69 -8.72 -6.11
C VAL A 177 -5.75 -7.82 -5.29
N ALA A 178 -5.37 -6.67 -5.82
CA ALA A 178 -4.47 -5.75 -5.15
C ALA A 178 -4.81 -4.28 -5.41
N CYS A 179 -4.68 -3.45 -4.39
CA CYS A 179 -4.81 -2.00 -4.51
C CYS A 179 -3.66 -1.39 -5.32
N SER A 180 -3.98 -0.45 -6.21
CA SER A 180 -3.01 0.32 -6.97
C SER A 180 -2.89 1.74 -6.43
N GLY A 181 -1.74 2.08 -5.85
CA GLY A 181 -1.33 3.43 -5.49
C GLY A 181 -0.13 3.84 -6.35
N THR A 182 1.07 3.34 -6.05
CA THR A 182 2.24 3.47 -6.94
C THR A 182 2.18 2.46 -8.10
N GLY A 183 1.43 1.39 -7.94
CA GLY A 183 1.34 0.29 -8.90
C GLY A 183 2.36 -0.83 -8.72
N GLY A 184 3.48 -0.59 -8.02
CA GLY A 184 4.58 -1.55 -7.96
C GLY A 184 4.20 -2.93 -7.42
N THR A 185 3.33 -3.00 -6.41
CA THR A 185 2.91 -4.28 -5.82
C THR A 185 2.13 -5.13 -6.83
N ILE A 186 1.09 -4.55 -7.42
CA ILE A 186 0.25 -5.29 -8.37
C ILE A 186 1.04 -5.63 -9.63
N SER A 187 1.80 -4.68 -10.17
CA SER A 187 2.58 -4.88 -11.40
C SER A 187 3.70 -5.92 -11.24
N GLY A 188 4.43 -5.86 -10.12
CA GLY A 188 5.48 -6.84 -9.85
C GLY A 188 4.94 -8.25 -9.65
N CYS A 189 3.85 -8.39 -8.88
CA CYS A 189 3.17 -9.67 -8.71
C CYS A 189 2.58 -10.17 -10.05
N ALA A 190 1.89 -9.30 -10.80
CA ALA A 190 1.28 -9.63 -12.08
C ALA A 190 2.31 -10.16 -13.08
N LYS A 191 3.43 -9.45 -13.23
CA LYS A 191 4.51 -9.87 -14.14
C LYS A 191 4.99 -11.27 -13.80
N PHE A 192 5.32 -11.53 -12.54
CA PHE A 192 5.79 -12.86 -12.12
C PHE A 192 4.73 -13.93 -12.31
N LEU A 193 3.50 -13.68 -11.85
CA LEU A 193 2.43 -14.68 -11.88
C LEU A 193 2.00 -15.04 -13.31
N LYS A 194 1.91 -14.04 -14.21
CA LYS A 194 1.57 -14.30 -15.62
C LYS A 194 2.70 -15.01 -16.39
N GLU A 195 3.96 -14.88 -15.98
CA GLU A 195 5.06 -15.70 -16.48
C GLU A 195 4.93 -17.18 -16.07
N GLN A 196 4.32 -17.46 -14.89
CA GLN A 196 4.07 -18.84 -14.44
C GLN A 196 2.81 -19.42 -15.11
N ASN A 197 1.73 -18.64 -15.15
CA ASN A 197 0.47 -19.00 -15.79
C ASN A 197 -0.22 -17.74 -16.34
N PRO A 198 -0.30 -17.55 -17.67
CA PRO A 198 -0.90 -16.36 -18.28
C PRO A 198 -2.41 -16.25 -18.04
N ASP A 199 -3.10 -17.31 -17.63
CA ASP A 199 -4.54 -17.32 -17.37
C ASP A 199 -4.91 -16.76 -15.99
N ILE A 200 -3.93 -16.42 -15.14
CA ILE A 200 -4.18 -15.79 -13.85
C ILE A 200 -4.75 -14.39 -14.06
N GLU A 201 -5.90 -14.12 -13.49
CA GLU A 201 -6.59 -12.84 -13.62
C GLU A 201 -6.07 -11.84 -12.57
N ILE A 202 -5.58 -10.70 -13.04
CA ILE A 202 -4.98 -9.63 -12.20
C ILE A 202 -5.96 -8.48 -12.08
N ILE A 203 -6.45 -8.27 -10.86
CA ILE A 203 -7.51 -7.31 -10.56
C ILE A 203 -6.95 -6.14 -9.76
N GLY A 204 -6.89 -4.98 -10.39
CA GLY A 204 -6.55 -3.73 -9.75
C GLY A 204 -7.73 -3.16 -8.99
N VAL A 205 -7.46 -2.62 -7.80
CA VAL A 205 -8.47 -1.85 -7.05
C VAL A 205 -8.10 -0.37 -7.11
N ASP A 206 -9.08 0.46 -7.43
CA ASP A 206 -8.94 1.90 -7.57
C ASP A 206 -10.01 2.64 -6.75
N ALA A 207 -9.80 3.91 -6.43
CA ALA A 207 -10.75 4.74 -5.71
C ALA A 207 -11.59 5.58 -6.68
N TYR A 208 -12.82 5.89 -6.29
CA TYR A 208 -13.52 7.02 -6.89
C TYR A 208 -12.76 8.30 -6.57
N GLY A 209 -12.52 9.14 -7.58
CA GLY A 209 -11.64 10.32 -7.49
C GLY A 209 -10.21 10.08 -7.99
N SER A 210 -9.92 8.86 -8.45
CA SER A 210 -8.65 8.45 -9.05
C SER A 210 -8.79 8.17 -10.54
N VAL A 211 -7.72 8.36 -11.29
CA VAL A 211 -7.68 8.24 -12.75
C VAL A 211 -7.27 6.85 -13.25
N LEU A 212 -6.83 5.92 -12.38
CA LEU A 212 -6.14 4.70 -12.81
C LEU A 212 -7.03 3.76 -13.61
N LYS A 213 -8.28 3.52 -13.17
CA LYS A 213 -9.23 2.69 -13.90
C LYS A 213 -9.52 3.27 -15.28
N LYS A 214 -9.86 4.56 -15.36
CA LYS A 214 -10.16 5.22 -16.63
C LYS A 214 -8.97 5.16 -17.59
N TYR A 215 -7.77 5.42 -17.08
CA TYR A 215 -6.54 5.31 -17.87
C TYR A 215 -6.29 3.88 -18.35
N HIS A 216 -6.55 2.87 -17.52
CA HIS A 216 -6.44 1.46 -17.94
C HIS A 216 -7.35 1.16 -19.13
N GLU A 217 -8.60 1.67 -19.10
CA GLU A 217 -9.60 1.40 -20.14
C GLU A 217 -9.36 2.18 -21.43
N THR A 218 -8.85 3.42 -21.34
CA THR A 218 -8.79 4.35 -22.48
C THR A 218 -7.38 4.73 -22.92
N ARG A 219 -6.39 4.53 -22.03
CA ARG A 219 -5.01 5.03 -22.16
C ARG A 219 -4.94 6.57 -22.22
N GLU A 220 -5.99 7.26 -21.83
CA GLU A 220 -6.04 8.71 -21.75
C GLU A 220 -6.20 9.18 -20.31
N LEU A 221 -5.46 10.25 -19.94
CA LEU A 221 -5.60 10.88 -18.62
C LEU A 221 -6.86 11.75 -18.62
N ASP A 222 -7.89 11.31 -17.92
CA ASP A 222 -9.13 12.05 -17.72
C ASP A 222 -9.08 12.81 -16.39
N THR A 223 -8.94 14.13 -16.46
CA THR A 223 -8.85 14.98 -15.26
C THR A 223 -10.21 15.19 -14.58
N ASP A 224 -11.32 14.91 -15.24
CA ASP A 224 -12.67 15.01 -14.66
C ASP A 224 -12.93 13.89 -13.64
N GLU A 225 -12.14 12.81 -13.70
CA GLU A 225 -12.14 11.76 -12.67
C GLU A 225 -11.52 12.20 -11.34
N ILE A 226 -10.82 13.36 -11.29
CA ILE A 226 -10.05 13.79 -10.12
C ILE A 226 -10.91 14.57 -9.14
N TYR A 227 -11.18 13.97 -7.99
CA TYR A 227 -11.79 14.63 -6.85
C TYR A 227 -11.32 14.02 -5.51
N PRO A 228 -11.50 14.72 -4.37
CA PRO A 228 -10.99 14.25 -3.09
C PRO A 228 -11.61 12.93 -2.65
N TYR A 229 -10.77 12.01 -2.17
CA TYR A 229 -11.14 10.77 -1.49
C TYR A 229 -10.28 10.56 -0.24
N ARG A 230 -10.64 9.59 0.61
CA ARG A 230 -10.08 9.40 1.95
C ARG A 230 -9.11 8.22 2.07
N ILE A 231 -9.20 7.24 1.17
CA ILE A 231 -8.36 6.03 1.25
C ILE A 231 -6.91 6.40 0.97
N GLU A 232 -6.06 6.28 1.99
CA GLU A 232 -4.62 6.50 1.84
C GLU A 232 -3.95 5.29 1.19
N GLY A 233 -3.06 5.54 0.23
CA GLY A 233 -2.28 4.48 -0.44
C GLY A 233 -2.99 3.81 -1.62
N LEU A 234 -4.20 4.23 -1.96
CA LEU A 234 -4.99 3.79 -3.11
C LEU A 234 -5.23 4.96 -4.05
N GLY A 235 -5.25 4.67 -5.35
CA GLY A 235 -5.61 5.66 -6.37
C GLY A 235 -4.56 6.76 -6.57
N LYS A 236 -4.67 7.48 -7.69
CA LYS A 236 -3.80 8.61 -8.06
C LYS A 236 -4.54 9.61 -8.96
N ASN A 237 -4.01 10.85 -8.97
CA ASN A 237 -4.36 11.93 -9.91
C ASN A 237 -3.29 12.12 -11.03
N LEU A 238 -2.40 11.16 -11.16
CA LEU A 238 -1.34 11.08 -12.17
C LEU A 238 -1.13 9.61 -12.54
N ILE A 239 -0.40 9.36 -13.63
CA ILE A 239 -0.09 8.00 -14.08
C ILE A 239 1.32 7.63 -13.61
N PRO A 240 1.46 6.73 -12.62
CA PRO A 240 2.77 6.28 -12.15
C PRO A 240 3.42 5.35 -13.18
N SER A 241 4.70 5.53 -13.49
CA SER A 241 5.43 4.58 -14.36
C SER A 241 5.70 3.24 -13.66
N ALA A 242 5.57 3.19 -12.33
CA ALA A 242 5.61 1.94 -11.56
C ALA A 242 4.30 1.14 -11.63
N THR A 243 3.35 1.50 -12.53
CA THR A 243 2.16 0.72 -12.84
C THR A 243 2.26 0.16 -14.26
N ASP A 244 2.37 -1.15 -14.37
CA ASP A 244 2.26 -1.86 -15.65
C ASP A 244 0.79 -2.17 -15.93
N PHE A 245 0.14 -1.26 -16.68
CA PHE A 245 -1.28 -1.39 -17.01
C PHE A 245 -1.58 -2.53 -17.99
N ASP A 246 -0.59 -3.02 -18.72
CA ASP A 246 -0.78 -4.13 -19.67
C ASP A 246 -0.76 -5.50 -18.96
N ALA A 247 -0.17 -5.55 -17.77
CA ALA A 247 -0.17 -6.75 -16.94
C ALA A 247 -1.44 -6.90 -16.07
N ILE A 248 -2.30 -5.87 -16.02
CA ILE A 248 -3.52 -5.84 -15.20
C ILE A 248 -4.72 -6.05 -16.11
N ASP A 249 -5.58 -7.03 -15.80
CA ASP A 249 -6.70 -7.41 -16.66
C ASP A 249 -7.90 -6.48 -16.49
N LEU A 250 -8.18 -6.04 -15.25
CA LEU A 250 -9.27 -5.11 -14.98
C LEU A 250 -9.03 -4.28 -13.71
N PHE A 251 -9.76 -3.16 -13.60
CA PHE A 251 -9.83 -2.35 -12.39
C PHE A 251 -11.26 -2.25 -11.85
N VAL A 252 -11.38 -2.36 -10.52
CA VAL A 252 -12.62 -2.15 -9.77
C VAL A 252 -12.51 -0.89 -8.93
N LYS A 253 -13.46 0.05 -9.06
CA LYS A 253 -13.53 1.22 -8.17
C LYS A 253 -14.34 0.89 -6.91
N VAL A 254 -13.86 1.41 -5.79
CA VAL A 254 -14.51 1.28 -4.47
C VAL A 254 -14.69 2.64 -3.82
N THR A 255 -15.71 2.78 -2.98
CA THR A 255 -15.96 3.99 -2.20
C THR A 255 -15.14 4.01 -0.92
N ASP A 256 -14.93 5.22 -0.38
CA ASP A 256 -14.30 5.42 0.92
C ASP A 256 -15.11 4.72 2.03
N GLU A 257 -16.42 4.93 2.05
CA GLU A 257 -17.33 4.40 3.05
C GLU A 257 -17.33 2.87 3.08
N ASP A 258 -17.59 2.22 1.95
CA ASP A 258 -17.62 0.75 1.86
C ASP A 258 -16.28 0.13 2.27
N SER A 259 -15.18 0.78 1.87
CA SER A 259 -13.83 0.33 2.22
C SER A 259 -13.55 0.43 3.72
N ALA A 260 -14.01 1.50 4.38
CA ALA A 260 -13.88 1.69 5.82
C ALA A 260 -14.67 0.64 6.60
N HIS A 261 -15.93 0.42 6.22
CA HIS A 261 -16.78 -0.60 6.84
C HIS A 261 -16.23 -2.00 6.61
N THR A 262 -15.75 -2.29 5.41
CA THR A 262 -15.18 -3.61 5.10
C THR A 262 -13.87 -3.85 5.86
N ALA A 263 -13.01 -2.85 6.09
CA ALA A 263 -11.84 -3.00 6.96
C ALA A 263 -12.24 -3.37 8.40
N ARG A 264 -13.24 -2.69 8.96
CA ARG A 264 -13.80 -3.01 10.28
C ARG A 264 -14.42 -4.42 10.32
N GLU A 265 -15.11 -4.81 9.26
CA GLU A 265 -15.70 -6.15 9.15
C GLU A 265 -14.64 -7.26 9.12
N VAL A 266 -13.59 -7.10 8.29
CA VAL A 266 -12.45 -8.02 8.25
C VAL A 266 -11.84 -8.17 9.65
N THR A 267 -11.59 -7.04 10.32
CA THR A 267 -11.02 -7.04 11.67
C THR A 267 -11.89 -7.81 12.67
N ARG A 268 -13.21 -7.57 12.67
CA ARG A 268 -14.13 -8.21 13.62
C ARG A 268 -14.42 -9.68 13.31
N LYS A 269 -14.46 -10.05 12.03
CA LYS A 269 -14.80 -11.41 11.61
C LYS A 269 -13.60 -12.34 11.53
N GLU A 270 -12.46 -11.86 11.03
CA GLU A 270 -11.27 -12.68 10.81
C GLU A 270 -10.21 -12.52 11.90
N GLY A 271 -10.31 -11.49 12.75
CA GLY A 271 -9.28 -11.16 13.74
C GLY A 271 -8.02 -10.53 13.11
N LEU A 272 -8.09 -10.12 11.86
CA LEU A 272 -7.00 -9.47 11.13
C LEU A 272 -7.14 -7.97 11.26
N PHE A 273 -6.26 -7.31 12.03
CA PHE A 273 -6.30 -5.87 12.22
C PHE A 273 -5.64 -5.17 11.03
N VAL A 274 -6.44 -4.78 10.06
CA VAL A 274 -6.03 -4.36 8.71
C VAL A 274 -6.15 -2.86 8.48
N GLY A 275 -5.35 -2.34 7.54
CA GLY A 275 -5.46 -0.95 7.11
C GLY A 275 -6.59 -0.69 6.11
N TYR A 276 -6.76 0.57 5.73
CA TYR A 276 -7.86 1.06 4.90
C TYR A 276 -7.85 0.41 3.50
N THR A 277 -6.67 0.29 2.89
CA THR A 277 -6.51 -0.38 1.58
C THR A 277 -6.83 -1.87 1.60
N SER A 278 -6.67 -2.54 2.73
CA SER A 278 -7.12 -3.93 2.88
C SER A 278 -8.65 -4.03 2.84
N GLY A 279 -9.33 -3.06 3.46
CA GLY A 279 -10.78 -2.91 3.34
C GLY A 279 -11.22 -2.67 1.91
N ALA A 280 -10.52 -1.79 1.19
CA ALA A 280 -10.75 -1.52 -0.23
C ALA A 280 -10.58 -2.78 -1.10
N ALA A 281 -9.50 -3.53 -0.90
CA ALA A 281 -9.25 -4.77 -1.63
C ALA A 281 -10.34 -5.83 -1.37
N MET A 282 -10.75 -5.98 -0.11
CA MET A 282 -11.82 -6.92 0.23
C MET A 282 -13.20 -6.43 -0.26
N GLN A 283 -13.44 -5.12 -0.31
CA GLN A 283 -14.66 -4.55 -0.88
C GLN A 283 -14.77 -4.83 -2.39
N ALA A 284 -13.67 -4.72 -3.12
CA ALA A 284 -13.62 -5.12 -4.53
C ALA A 284 -13.99 -6.60 -4.71
N VAL A 285 -13.45 -7.49 -3.85
CA VAL A 285 -13.82 -8.92 -3.86
C VAL A 285 -15.32 -9.12 -3.64
N LYS A 286 -15.96 -8.37 -2.72
CA LYS A 286 -17.41 -8.45 -2.49
C LYS A 286 -18.19 -8.05 -3.74
N GLN A 287 -17.81 -6.95 -4.40
CA GLN A 287 -18.46 -6.49 -5.64
C GLN A 287 -18.33 -7.53 -6.76
N LEU A 288 -17.14 -8.10 -6.93
CA LEU A 288 -16.89 -9.13 -7.93
C LEU A 288 -17.64 -10.43 -7.66
N ASN A 289 -17.73 -10.84 -6.39
CA ASN A 289 -18.57 -11.99 -6.03
C ASN A 289 -20.04 -11.74 -6.31
N GLN A 290 -20.57 -10.54 -6.05
CA GLN A 290 -21.95 -10.17 -6.38
C GLN A 290 -22.22 -10.18 -7.89
N SER A 291 -21.23 -9.88 -8.72
CA SER A 291 -21.34 -9.97 -10.18
C SER A 291 -21.21 -11.41 -10.71
N GLY A 292 -20.97 -12.38 -9.84
CA GLY A 292 -20.83 -13.79 -10.22
C GLY A 292 -19.48 -14.12 -10.88
N MET A 293 -18.45 -13.33 -10.64
CA MET A 293 -17.13 -13.53 -11.25
C MET A 293 -16.46 -14.83 -10.83
N PHE A 294 -16.55 -15.18 -9.53
CA PHE A 294 -15.82 -16.32 -8.98
C PHE A 294 -16.57 -17.64 -9.11
N LYS A 295 -15.82 -18.72 -9.35
CA LYS A 295 -16.27 -20.12 -9.41
C LYS A 295 -15.84 -20.87 -8.15
N ASP A 296 -16.45 -22.03 -7.90
CA ASP A 296 -16.24 -22.81 -6.68
C ASP A 296 -14.78 -23.29 -6.50
N ASP A 297 -14.05 -23.53 -7.57
CA ASP A 297 -12.67 -24.00 -7.61
C ASP A 297 -11.62 -22.89 -7.69
N ASP A 298 -12.04 -21.62 -7.82
CA ASP A 298 -11.10 -20.50 -7.88
C ASP A 298 -10.27 -20.35 -6.60
N CYS A 299 -9.01 -19.98 -6.79
CA CYS A 299 -8.07 -19.64 -5.75
C CYS A 299 -7.76 -18.14 -5.84
N VAL A 300 -8.42 -17.36 -4.99
CA VAL A 300 -8.36 -15.88 -5.01
C VAL A 300 -7.42 -15.40 -3.91
N VAL A 301 -6.36 -14.71 -4.27
CA VAL A 301 -5.43 -14.08 -3.33
C VAL A 301 -5.67 -12.57 -3.29
N VAL A 302 -5.96 -12.05 -2.10
CA VAL A 302 -6.19 -10.62 -1.85
C VAL A 302 -5.00 -10.07 -1.06
N VAL A 303 -4.34 -9.03 -1.56
CA VAL A 303 -3.23 -8.40 -0.84
C VAL A 303 -3.77 -7.45 0.22
N PHE A 304 -3.41 -7.69 1.49
CA PHE A 304 -3.66 -6.77 2.61
C PHE A 304 -2.37 -6.04 2.95
N PRO A 305 -2.21 -4.77 2.48
CA PRO A 305 -0.90 -4.12 2.40
C PRO A 305 -0.31 -3.70 3.73
N ASP A 306 -1.14 -3.37 4.74
CA ASP A 306 -0.66 -2.80 6.00
C ASP A 306 -1.56 -3.06 7.22
N HIS A 307 -1.07 -2.65 8.37
CA HIS A 307 -1.69 -2.88 9.69
C HIS A 307 -2.65 -1.75 10.09
N GLY A 308 -3.73 -2.13 10.79
CA GLY A 308 -4.79 -1.22 11.24
C GLY A 308 -4.35 -0.17 12.26
N SER A 309 -3.25 -0.39 12.99
CA SER A 309 -2.74 0.58 13.98
C SER A 309 -2.42 1.96 13.43
N ARG A 310 -2.22 2.09 12.11
CA ARG A 310 -1.99 3.37 11.45
C ARG A 310 -3.26 4.18 11.20
N TYR A 311 -4.42 3.62 11.54
CA TYR A 311 -5.74 4.17 11.21
C TYR A 311 -6.66 4.31 12.45
N MET A 312 -6.08 4.30 13.66
CA MET A 312 -6.83 4.40 14.93
C MET A 312 -7.66 5.68 15.04
N THR A 313 -7.14 6.79 14.52
CA THR A 313 -7.81 8.09 14.50
C THR A 313 -8.65 8.34 13.24
N LYS A 314 -8.85 7.29 12.41
CA LYS A 314 -9.63 7.32 11.17
C LYS A 314 -10.67 6.19 11.17
N ILE A 315 -10.54 5.21 10.28
CA ILE A 315 -11.55 4.15 10.09
C ILE A 315 -11.86 3.32 11.36
N TYR A 316 -11.02 3.38 12.39
CA TYR A 316 -11.25 2.73 13.69
C TYR A 316 -11.73 3.69 14.79
N SER A 317 -11.89 4.98 14.48
CA SER A 317 -12.57 5.98 15.34
C SER A 317 -14.01 6.13 14.90
N ASP A 318 -14.95 5.93 15.82
CA ASP A 318 -16.37 6.15 15.54
C ASP A 318 -16.67 7.64 15.32
N ASP A 319 -15.99 8.53 16.04
CA ASP A 319 -16.11 9.98 15.84
C ASP A 319 -15.71 10.37 14.41
N TRP A 320 -14.56 9.85 13.94
CA TRP A 320 -14.12 10.13 12.57
C TRP A 320 -15.10 9.56 11.53
N MET A 321 -15.63 8.34 11.74
CA MET A 321 -16.63 7.75 10.85
C MET A 321 -17.90 8.60 10.79
N ASN A 322 -18.35 9.13 11.93
CA ASN A 322 -19.49 10.06 12.00
C ASN A 322 -19.18 11.37 11.26
N ASP A 323 -18.01 11.97 11.48
CA ASP A 323 -17.60 13.23 10.83
C ASP A 323 -17.50 13.09 9.29
N GLN A 324 -17.22 11.88 8.79
CA GLN A 324 -17.24 11.60 7.35
C GLN A 324 -18.66 11.27 6.83
N GLY A 325 -19.64 11.13 7.69
CA GLY A 325 -21.00 10.69 7.31
C GLY A 325 -21.09 9.20 6.95
N PHE A 326 -20.14 8.39 7.42
CA PHE A 326 -20.09 6.95 7.12
C PHE A 326 -20.92 6.07 8.05
N PHE A 327 -21.48 6.63 9.10
CA PHE A 327 -22.50 5.94 9.90
C PHE A 327 -23.90 6.39 9.45
N ASP A 328 -24.59 5.51 8.76
CA ASP A 328 -26.04 5.61 8.62
C ASP A 328 -26.68 5.09 9.93
N SER A 329 -27.60 5.87 10.51
CA SER A 329 -28.17 5.65 11.83
C SER A 329 -28.83 4.28 12.03
N ASP A 330 -29.12 3.56 10.94
CA ASP A 330 -29.91 2.33 10.99
C ASP A 330 -29.14 1.04 10.74
N ASN A 331 -27.95 1.07 10.13
CA ASN A 331 -27.27 -0.14 9.64
C ASN A 331 -25.89 -0.46 10.22
N HIS A 332 -25.25 0.46 10.91
CA HIS A 332 -23.88 0.24 11.38
C HIS A 332 -23.75 0.42 12.90
N LYS A 333 -23.62 -0.68 13.60
CA LYS A 333 -23.27 -0.66 15.03
C LYS A 333 -21.83 -0.21 15.19
N GLY A 334 -21.62 0.92 15.83
CA GLY A 334 -20.32 1.41 16.28
C GLY A 334 -19.54 0.39 17.11
N ALA A 335 -18.36 0.71 17.54
CA ALA A 335 -17.61 -0.07 18.53
C ALA A 335 -18.40 -0.14 19.85
N HIS A 336 -18.16 -1.18 20.66
CA HIS A 336 -18.68 -1.19 22.03
C HIS A 336 -18.17 0.05 22.77
N LYS A 337 -19.04 0.72 23.54
CA LYS A 337 -18.62 1.84 24.40
C LYS A 337 -17.52 1.39 25.33
N ILE A 338 -16.50 2.25 25.47
CA ILE A 338 -15.46 2.06 26.48
C ILE A 338 -16.08 2.45 27.82
N GLU A 339 -16.06 1.56 28.77
CA GLU A 339 -16.52 1.81 30.14
C GLU A 339 -15.30 2.04 31.03
N TYR A 340 -15.24 3.19 31.71
CA TYR A 340 -14.24 3.49 32.72
C TYR A 340 -14.83 3.17 34.07
N ILE A 341 -14.23 2.24 34.84
CA ILE A 341 -14.67 1.79 36.15
C ILE A 341 -13.88 2.52 37.23
#